data_7d8a0946159e9c72d411533bff1e2033
#
_entry.id   7d8a0946159e9c72d411533bff1e2033
#
_cell.length_a   1.000
_cell.length_b   1.000
_cell.length_c   1.000
_cell.angle_alpha   90.00
_cell.angle_beta   90.00
_cell.angle_gamma   90.00
#
_symmetry.space_group_name_H-M   'P 1'
#
loop_
_entity.id
_entity.type
_entity.pdbx_description
1 polymer ?
#
loop_
_entity_poly.entity_id
_entity_poly.type
_entity_poly.pdbx_seq_one_letter_code
_entity_poly.pdbx_strand_id
1 'polypeptide(L)'
;MKQRALVIIGDSAFAEVAFEYFDAESDYRVVGFAVERAYLTRSSFHGLPVVAFEDLEQHFGPATHEVYVATVYTQLNRLRTRLAAEAKARGYRLASFVSPRAQVWRNAVLGEHCFIFEHNTVQPFVVIGDNVVLWSGNHIGHHSVIEANCFVSSQVVVSGFCRIGENSFLGVNAMVANNVTLGRDNWVAPGVAVMKDTADGTLFKAATAEISPISSLRFFKVRAAPAAATATAAA
;
A
#
# COMPACT_ATOMS: atom_id res chain seq x y z
N MET A 1 -21.03 -5.63 16.94
CA MET A 1 -20.48 -6.96 16.59
C MET A 1 -20.12 -6.94 15.12
N LYS A 2 -18.92 -7.37 14.74
CA LYS A 2 -18.46 -7.47 13.35
C LYS A 2 -19.34 -8.46 12.59
N GLN A 3 -19.96 -8.02 11.49
CA GLN A 3 -20.99 -8.81 10.81
C GLN A 3 -20.51 -9.43 9.49
N ARG A 4 -19.44 -8.94 8.89
CA ARG A 4 -18.97 -9.36 7.58
C ARG A 4 -17.73 -10.25 7.72
N ALA A 5 -17.82 -11.50 7.26
CA ALA A 5 -16.68 -12.41 7.25
C ALA A 5 -15.74 -12.11 6.08
N LEU A 6 -14.45 -11.95 6.39
CA LEU A 6 -13.41 -11.61 5.43
C LEU A 6 -12.33 -12.68 5.40
N VAL A 7 -11.93 -13.07 4.20
CA VAL A 7 -10.71 -13.86 3.97
C VAL A 7 -9.67 -12.99 3.29
N ILE A 8 -8.46 -12.98 3.82
CA ILE A 8 -7.34 -12.25 3.22
C ILE A 8 -6.56 -13.19 2.31
N ILE A 9 -6.42 -12.81 1.04
CA ILE A 9 -5.60 -13.53 0.06
C ILE A 9 -4.18 -12.98 0.11
N GLY A 10 -3.26 -13.79 0.64
CA GLY A 10 -1.87 -13.45 0.97
C GLY A 10 -1.55 -13.84 2.42
N ASP A 11 -0.29 -14.07 2.74
CA ASP A 11 0.22 -14.38 4.08
C ASP A 11 1.58 -13.73 4.37
N SER A 12 1.90 -12.67 3.63
CA SER A 12 3.09 -11.86 3.80
C SER A 12 2.85 -10.67 4.75
N ALA A 13 3.88 -9.85 4.96
CA ALA A 13 3.78 -8.68 5.83
C ALA A 13 2.61 -7.73 5.49
N PHE A 14 2.24 -7.58 4.21
CA PHE A 14 1.07 -6.75 3.88
C PHE A 14 -0.25 -7.43 4.28
N ALA A 15 -0.34 -8.75 4.22
CA ALA A 15 -1.51 -9.48 4.72
C ALA A 15 -1.65 -9.36 6.24
N GLU A 16 -0.53 -9.37 6.97
CA GLU A 16 -0.50 -9.14 8.40
C GLU A 16 -0.96 -7.71 8.76
N VAL A 17 -0.45 -6.71 8.06
CA VAL A 17 -0.91 -5.33 8.22
C VAL A 17 -2.39 -5.19 7.87
N ALA A 18 -2.85 -5.76 6.77
CA ALA A 18 -4.27 -5.72 6.39
C ALA A 18 -5.16 -6.38 7.45
N PHE A 19 -4.71 -7.51 8.02
CA PHE A 19 -5.41 -8.17 9.12
C PHE A 19 -5.62 -7.22 10.30
N GLU A 20 -4.56 -6.56 10.78
CA GLU A 20 -4.64 -5.63 11.91
C GLU A 20 -5.62 -4.48 11.63
N TYR A 21 -5.54 -3.87 10.44
CA TYR A 21 -6.44 -2.76 10.10
C TYR A 21 -7.90 -3.19 9.94
N PHE A 22 -8.17 -4.28 9.26
CA PHE A 22 -9.54 -4.79 9.12
C PHE A 22 -10.10 -5.20 10.48
N ASP A 23 -9.26 -5.83 11.33
CA ASP A 23 -9.71 -6.26 12.65
C ASP A 23 -9.92 -5.09 13.61
N ALA A 24 -9.06 -4.09 13.61
CA ALA A 24 -9.15 -2.97 14.54
C ALA A 24 -10.18 -1.89 14.11
N GLU A 25 -10.28 -1.56 12.81
CA GLU A 25 -10.92 -0.35 12.33
C GLU A 25 -12.06 -0.59 11.33
N SER A 26 -12.62 -1.81 11.23
CA SER A 26 -13.72 -2.09 10.31
C SER A 26 -14.80 -3.00 10.90
N ASP A 27 -15.92 -3.14 10.17
CA ASP A 27 -16.99 -4.09 10.49
C ASP A 27 -16.66 -5.51 10.01
N TYR A 28 -15.52 -5.73 9.43
CA TYR A 28 -15.08 -7.05 9.02
C TYR A 28 -14.51 -7.85 10.19
N ARG A 29 -14.80 -9.13 10.20
CA ARG A 29 -14.13 -10.15 11.00
C ARG A 29 -13.29 -10.99 10.07
N VAL A 30 -11.97 -10.91 10.16
CA VAL A 30 -11.09 -11.81 9.42
C VAL A 30 -11.26 -13.22 9.98
N VAL A 31 -11.52 -14.19 9.10
CA VAL A 31 -11.80 -15.59 9.47
C VAL A 31 -10.78 -16.57 8.92
N GLY A 32 -9.89 -16.14 8.03
CA GLY A 32 -8.84 -16.98 7.48
C GLY A 32 -8.02 -16.25 6.43
N PHE A 33 -7.03 -16.97 5.94
CA PHE A 33 -6.12 -16.52 4.88
C PHE A 33 -6.12 -17.54 3.74
N ALA A 34 -5.77 -17.09 2.54
CA ALA A 34 -5.58 -17.97 1.40
C ALA A 34 -4.32 -17.58 0.63
N VAL A 35 -3.58 -18.57 0.14
CA VAL A 35 -2.43 -18.38 -0.74
C VAL A 35 -2.50 -19.39 -1.87
N GLU A 36 -1.93 -19.05 -3.02
CA GLU A 36 -1.82 -20.05 -4.11
C GLU A 36 -1.12 -21.32 -3.59
N ARG A 37 -1.59 -22.47 -3.97
CA ARG A 37 -1.12 -23.79 -3.50
C ARG A 37 0.41 -23.93 -3.57
N ALA A 38 1.03 -23.38 -4.62
CA ALA A 38 2.47 -23.41 -4.79
C ALA A 38 3.25 -22.66 -3.70
N TYR A 39 2.58 -21.75 -2.97
CA TYR A 39 3.17 -20.94 -1.87
C TYR A 39 2.61 -21.29 -0.50
N LEU A 40 1.76 -22.32 -0.40
CA LEU A 40 1.17 -22.76 0.87
C LEU A 40 2.22 -23.48 1.73
N THR A 41 2.85 -22.76 2.64
CA THR A 41 3.92 -23.28 3.52
C THR A 41 3.50 -23.44 4.97
N ARG A 42 2.30 -22.94 5.34
CA ARG A 42 1.75 -23.00 6.70
C ARG A 42 0.26 -23.28 6.68
N SER A 43 -0.25 -23.91 7.72
CA SER A 43 -1.70 -24.19 7.89
C SER A 43 -2.43 -23.14 8.75
N SER A 44 -1.71 -22.25 9.43
CA SER A 44 -2.29 -21.17 10.25
C SER A 44 -1.45 -19.91 10.22
N PHE A 45 -2.11 -18.75 10.35
CA PHE A 45 -1.50 -17.44 10.46
C PHE A 45 -2.37 -16.60 11.41
N HIS A 46 -1.78 -15.94 12.40
CA HIS A 46 -2.50 -15.25 13.49
C HIS A 46 -3.60 -16.10 14.17
N GLY A 47 -3.36 -17.39 14.30
CA GLY A 47 -4.34 -18.33 14.89
C GLY A 47 -5.54 -18.67 13.99
N LEU A 48 -5.56 -18.17 12.75
CA LEU A 48 -6.60 -18.43 11.75
C LEU A 48 -6.08 -19.40 10.69
N PRO A 49 -6.97 -20.19 10.04
CA PRO A 49 -6.58 -21.14 9.01
C PRO A 49 -6.01 -20.42 7.77
N VAL A 50 -5.00 -21.06 7.15
CA VAL A 50 -4.48 -20.71 5.83
C VAL A 50 -4.80 -21.85 4.89
N VAL A 51 -5.52 -21.55 3.81
CA VAL A 51 -5.95 -22.56 2.82
C VAL A 51 -5.34 -22.27 1.45
N ALA A 52 -5.36 -23.27 0.56
CA ALA A 52 -5.00 -23.02 -0.83
C ALA A 52 -6.06 -22.13 -1.49
N PHE A 53 -5.63 -21.10 -2.23
CA PHE A 53 -6.54 -20.23 -2.96
C PHE A 53 -7.42 -20.99 -3.95
N GLU A 54 -6.88 -22.06 -4.54
CA GLU A 54 -7.60 -22.97 -5.45
C GLU A 54 -8.78 -23.69 -4.78
N ASP A 55 -8.70 -23.90 -3.46
CA ASP A 55 -9.74 -24.58 -2.67
C ASP A 55 -10.62 -23.59 -1.87
N LEU A 56 -10.48 -22.29 -2.11
CA LEU A 56 -11.09 -21.23 -1.32
C LEU A 56 -12.60 -21.44 -1.10
N GLU A 57 -13.35 -21.81 -2.13
CA GLU A 57 -14.80 -22.00 -2.09
C GLU A 57 -15.23 -23.18 -1.21
N GLN A 58 -14.36 -24.18 -1.02
CA GLN A 58 -14.63 -25.35 -0.16
C GLN A 58 -14.59 -24.98 1.33
N HIS A 59 -13.81 -23.98 1.69
CA HIS A 59 -13.61 -23.53 3.07
C HIS A 59 -14.39 -22.26 3.40
N PHE A 60 -14.50 -21.34 2.44
CA PHE A 60 -15.07 -20.01 2.62
C PHE A 60 -15.96 -19.65 1.42
N GLY A 61 -17.20 -20.15 1.39
CA GLY A 61 -18.09 -19.95 0.25
C GLY A 61 -18.39 -18.47 -0.05
N PRO A 62 -18.48 -18.05 -1.33
CA PRO A 62 -18.65 -16.66 -1.74
C PRO A 62 -19.98 -16.03 -1.33
N ALA A 63 -20.99 -16.85 -0.99
CA ALA A 63 -22.28 -16.34 -0.52
C ALA A 63 -22.21 -15.71 0.87
N THR A 64 -21.21 -16.08 1.69
CA THR A 64 -21.10 -15.67 3.10
C THR A 64 -19.78 -14.97 3.43
N HIS A 65 -18.83 -14.98 2.52
CA HIS A 65 -17.50 -14.39 2.73
C HIS A 65 -17.18 -13.38 1.64
N GLU A 66 -16.47 -12.35 2.04
CA GLU A 66 -15.81 -11.41 1.14
C GLU A 66 -14.30 -11.65 1.18
N VAL A 67 -13.58 -11.14 0.19
CA VAL A 67 -12.13 -11.32 0.14
C VAL A 67 -11.42 -9.98 -0.07
N TYR A 68 -10.21 -9.90 0.48
CA TYR A 68 -9.26 -8.83 0.19
C TYR A 68 -7.91 -9.42 -0.23
N VAL A 69 -7.37 -8.99 -1.36
CA VAL A 69 -6.05 -9.46 -1.85
C VAL A 69 -4.95 -8.56 -1.30
N ALA A 70 -4.23 -9.06 -0.32
CA ALA A 70 -3.17 -8.35 0.38
C ALA A 70 -1.79 -8.73 -0.18
N THR A 71 -1.58 -8.50 -1.47
CA THR A 71 -0.27 -8.59 -2.11
C THR A 71 0.22 -7.19 -2.47
N VAL A 72 1.55 -6.96 -2.33
CA VAL A 72 2.17 -5.69 -2.67
C VAL A 72 2.27 -5.49 -4.19
N TYR A 73 3.11 -4.61 -4.64
CA TYR A 73 3.29 -4.18 -6.04
C TYR A 73 4.07 -5.18 -6.93
N THR A 74 4.06 -6.46 -6.59
CA THR A 74 4.73 -7.52 -7.39
C THR A 74 4.31 -7.46 -8.86
N GLN A 75 5.29 -7.45 -9.77
CA GLN A 75 5.09 -7.32 -11.21
C GLN A 75 4.25 -6.09 -11.59
N LEU A 76 4.53 -4.92 -10.99
CA LEU A 76 3.72 -3.71 -11.15
C LEU A 76 2.22 -4.02 -10.91
N ASN A 77 1.90 -4.52 -9.73
CA ASN A 77 0.54 -4.85 -9.28
C ASN A 77 -0.18 -6.00 -10.02
N ARG A 78 0.45 -6.65 -11.02
CA ARG A 78 -0.20 -7.69 -11.82
C ARG A 78 -0.64 -8.90 -11.00
N LEU A 79 0.12 -9.31 -10.00
CA LEU A 79 -0.26 -10.40 -9.11
C LEU A 79 -1.55 -10.07 -8.37
N ARG A 80 -1.64 -8.87 -7.77
CA ARG A 80 -2.85 -8.43 -7.04
C ARG A 80 -4.05 -8.34 -7.97
N THR A 81 -3.87 -7.75 -9.15
CA THR A 81 -4.91 -7.63 -10.17
C THR A 81 -5.44 -9.00 -10.60
N ARG A 82 -4.57 -9.96 -10.88
CA ARG A 82 -4.96 -11.31 -11.28
C ARG A 82 -5.75 -12.02 -10.19
N LEU A 83 -5.24 -12.05 -8.96
CA LEU A 83 -5.91 -12.71 -7.84
C LEU A 83 -7.28 -12.08 -7.52
N ALA A 84 -7.39 -10.75 -7.61
CA ALA A 84 -8.65 -10.06 -7.41
C ALA A 84 -9.67 -10.42 -8.53
N ALA A 85 -9.23 -10.43 -9.78
CA ALA A 85 -10.08 -10.83 -10.90
C ALA A 85 -10.54 -12.29 -10.81
N GLU A 86 -9.64 -13.20 -10.42
CA GLU A 86 -9.96 -14.63 -10.23
C GLU A 86 -10.95 -14.82 -9.06
N ALA A 87 -10.77 -14.13 -7.94
CA ALA A 87 -11.70 -14.19 -6.82
C ALA A 87 -13.09 -13.65 -7.22
N LYS A 88 -13.13 -12.54 -7.94
CA LYS A 88 -14.39 -11.97 -8.47
C LYS A 88 -15.08 -12.91 -9.44
N ALA A 89 -14.34 -13.57 -10.34
CA ALA A 89 -14.87 -14.56 -11.27
C ALA A 89 -15.47 -15.80 -10.57
N ARG A 90 -15.00 -16.12 -9.35
CA ARG A 90 -15.58 -17.17 -8.47
C ARG A 90 -16.77 -16.69 -7.64
N GLY A 91 -17.24 -15.46 -7.85
CA GLY A 91 -18.41 -14.89 -7.19
C GLY A 91 -18.14 -14.19 -5.86
N TYR A 92 -16.90 -14.01 -5.45
CA TYR A 92 -16.60 -13.23 -4.24
C TYR A 92 -16.81 -11.74 -4.46
N ARG A 93 -17.35 -11.08 -3.43
CA ARG A 93 -17.28 -9.63 -3.32
C ARG A 93 -15.90 -9.24 -2.81
N LEU A 94 -15.32 -8.23 -3.43
CA LEU A 94 -14.03 -7.69 -3.06
C LEU A 94 -14.21 -6.62 -1.97
N ALA A 95 -13.59 -6.83 -0.83
CA ALA A 95 -13.62 -5.88 0.27
C ALA A 95 -12.76 -4.66 -0.02
N SER A 96 -13.17 -3.51 0.45
CA SER A 96 -12.35 -2.29 0.54
C SER A 96 -12.15 -1.93 2.00
N PHE A 97 -11.02 -1.29 2.29
CA PHE A 97 -10.75 -0.66 3.57
C PHE A 97 -10.46 0.82 3.38
N VAL A 98 -11.10 1.65 4.18
CA VAL A 98 -10.79 3.07 4.29
C VAL A 98 -10.67 3.39 5.77
N SER A 99 -9.46 3.77 6.21
CA SER A 99 -9.24 4.10 7.61
C SER A 99 -10.17 5.24 8.04
N PRO A 100 -10.80 5.16 9.20
CA PRO A 100 -11.61 6.26 9.76
C PRO A 100 -10.77 7.51 10.06
N ARG A 101 -9.43 7.37 10.05
CA ARG A 101 -8.49 8.49 10.18
C ARG A 101 -8.01 9.07 8.85
N ALA A 102 -8.54 8.59 7.72
CA ALA A 102 -8.34 9.21 6.41
C ALA A 102 -9.37 10.31 6.17
N GLN A 103 -8.95 11.40 5.56
CA GLN A 103 -9.83 12.49 5.15
C GLN A 103 -10.22 12.32 3.69
N VAL A 104 -11.30 11.60 3.42
CA VAL A 104 -11.87 11.45 2.08
C VAL A 104 -13.02 12.41 1.91
N TRP A 105 -12.88 13.33 0.94
CA TRP A 105 -13.92 14.33 0.74
C TRP A 105 -15.21 13.72 0.21
N ARG A 106 -16.36 14.28 0.62
CA ARG A 106 -17.70 13.71 0.37
C ARG A 106 -18.06 13.45 -1.10
N ASN A 107 -17.43 14.15 -2.04
CA ASN A 107 -17.65 13.98 -3.47
C ASN A 107 -16.46 13.36 -4.20
N ALA A 108 -15.49 12.80 -3.47
CA ALA A 108 -14.51 11.90 -4.04
C ALA A 108 -15.19 10.56 -4.36
N VAL A 109 -14.77 9.94 -5.46
CA VAL A 109 -15.29 8.63 -5.90
C VAL A 109 -14.21 7.59 -5.65
N LEU A 110 -14.57 6.51 -4.97
CA LEU A 110 -13.68 5.38 -4.71
C LEU A 110 -14.21 4.14 -5.43
N GLY A 111 -13.34 3.42 -6.11
CA GLY A 111 -13.61 2.12 -6.71
C GLY A 111 -13.69 1.00 -5.68
N GLU A 112 -13.88 -0.22 -6.17
CA GLU A 112 -13.89 -1.43 -5.34
C GLU A 112 -12.46 -1.90 -5.01
N HIS A 113 -12.32 -2.71 -3.96
CA HIS A 113 -11.04 -3.32 -3.56
C HIS A 113 -9.92 -2.30 -3.26
N CYS A 114 -10.28 -1.11 -2.80
CA CYS A 114 -9.32 -0.10 -2.37
C CYS A 114 -8.85 -0.35 -0.94
N PHE A 115 -7.58 -0.01 -0.64
CA PHE A 115 -7.06 0.05 0.71
C PHE A 115 -6.45 1.42 0.97
N ILE A 116 -7.14 2.22 1.75
CA ILE A 116 -6.73 3.60 2.06
C ILE A 116 -6.37 3.67 3.54
N PHE A 117 -5.08 3.80 3.81
CA PHE A 117 -4.54 3.90 5.15
C PHE A 117 -4.85 5.25 5.81
N GLU A 118 -4.47 5.40 7.06
CA GLU A 118 -4.64 6.60 7.86
C GLU A 118 -3.90 7.81 7.28
N HIS A 119 -4.39 9.00 7.65
CA HIS A 119 -3.82 10.30 7.29
C HIS A 119 -3.72 10.58 5.79
N ASN A 120 -4.41 9.79 4.95
CA ASN A 120 -4.60 10.16 3.55
C ASN A 120 -5.56 11.35 3.47
N THR A 121 -5.20 12.37 2.68
CA THR A 121 -6.08 13.48 2.31
C THR A 121 -6.49 13.32 0.86
N VAL A 122 -7.73 12.93 0.61
CA VAL A 122 -8.32 12.82 -0.73
C VAL A 122 -9.26 14.01 -0.93
N GLN A 123 -8.85 14.94 -1.78
CA GLN A 123 -9.53 16.23 -1.98
C GLN A 123 -10.81 16.13 -2.82
N PRO A 124 -11.61 17.24 -2.93
CA PRO A 124 -12.83 17.26 -3.74
C PRO A 124 -12.60 16.86 -5.19
N PHE A 125 -13.57 16.13 -5.76
CA PHE A 125 -13.59 15.73 -7.18
C PHE A 125 -12.48 14.75 -7.58
N VAL A 126 -11.80 14.13 -6.63
CA VAL A 126 -10.84 13.05 -6.90
C VAL A 126 -11.58 11.78 -7.28
N VAL A 127 -11.05 11.04 -8.22
CA VAL A 127 -11.50 9.69 -8.58
C VAL A 127 -10.37 8.70 -8.31
N ILE A 128 -10.62 7.71 -7.47
CA ILE A 128 -9.73 6.58 -7.21
C ILE A 128 -10.35 5.35 -7.87
N GLY A 129 -9.62 4.73 -8.77
CA GLY A 129 -10.05 3.52 -9.47
C GLY A 129 -10.06 2.27 -8.60
N ASP A 130 -10.44 1.16 -9.19
CA ASP A 130 -10.51 -0.14 -8.50
C ASP A 130 -9.10 -0.64 -8.13
N ASN A 131 -9.05 -1.44 -7.07
CA ASN A 131 -7.81 -2.12 -6.65
C ASN A 131 -6.63 -1.17 -6.39
N VAL A 132 -6.90 0.03 -5.90
CA VAL A 132 -5.87 1.01 -5.55
C VAL A 132 -5.49 0.87 -4.08
N VAL A 133 -4.18 0.94 -3.81
CA VAL A 133 -3.64 1.03 -2.46
C VAL A 133 -3.03 2.42 -2.26
N LEU A 134 -3.50 3.14 -1.25
CA LEU A 134 -2.90 4.38 -0.76
C LEU A 134 -2.35 4.12 0.63
N TRP A 135 -1.03 3.98 0.78
CA TRP A 135 -0.38 3.91 2.08
C TRP A 135 -0.56 5.21 2.87
N SER A 136 -0.07 5.24 4.09
CA SER A 136 -0.31 6.34 5.05
C SER A 136 0.20 7.69 4.57
N GLY A 137 -0.60 8.73 4.82
CA GLY A 137 -0.16 10.12 4.76
C GLY A 137 -0.05 10.73 3.37
N ASN A 138 -0.71 10.18 2.35
CA ASN A 138 -0.67 10.78 1.02
C ASN A 138 -1.60 12.01 0.91
N HIS A 139 -1.24 12.92 0.02
CA HIS A 139 -2.08 14.02 -0.42
C HIS A 139 -2.48 13.81 -1.87
N ILE A 140 -3.76 13.59 -2.13
CA ILE A 140 -4.31 13.50 -3.49
C ILE A 140 -5.12 14.77 -3.77
N GLY A 141 -4.54 15.61 -4.62
CA GLY A 141 -5.05 16.94 -4.96
C GLY A 141 -6.35 16.89 -5.78
N HIS A 142 -7.14 17.92 -5.64
CA HIS A 142 -8.47 18.04 -6.25
C HIS A 142 -8.49 17.77 -7.77
N HIS A 143 -9.59 17.20 -8.27
CA HIS A 143 -9.81 16.88 -9.69
C HIS A 143 -8.79 15.89 -10.27
N SER A 144 -8.01 15.21 -9.44
CA SER A 144 -7.06 14.20 -9.90
C SER A 144 -7.72 12.83 -10.03
N VAL A 145 -7.16 12.01 -10.90
CA VAL A 145 -7.59 10.64 -11.16
C VAL A 145 -6.42 9.70 -10.87
N ILE A 146 -6.62 8.75 -9.97
CA ILE A 146 -5.74 7.59 -9.80
C ILE A 146 -6.44 6.42 -10.47
N GLU A 147 -5.91 5.93 -11.58
CA GLU A 147 -6.51 4.81 -12.31
C GLU A 147 -6.37 3.49 -11.56
N ALA A 148 -7.03 2.46 -12.06
CA ALA A 148 -7.09 1.15 -11.41
C ALA A 148 -5.70 0.53 -11.16
N ASN A 149 -5.64 -0.35 -10.18
CA ASN A 149 -4.47 -1.16 -9.87
C ASN A 149 -3.20 -0.38 -9.44
N CYS A 150 -3.29 0.91 -9.15
CA CYS A 150 -2.14 1.69 -8.69
C CYS A 150 -1.76 1.34 -7.24
N PHE A 151 -0.46 1.47 -6.95
CA PHE A 151 0.07 1.37 -5.60
C PHE A 151 0.84 2.65 -5.26
N VAL A 152 0.32 3.40 -4.32
CA VAL A 152 0.90 4.66 -3.86
C VAL A 152 1.46 4.45 -2.46
N SER A 153 2.77 4.53 -2.33
CA SER A 153 3.47 4.38 -1.05
C SER A 153 3.20 5.56 -0.11
N SER A 154 3.81 5.57 1.07
CA SER A 154 3.55 6.61 2.08
C SER A 154 4.08 7.98 1.66
N GLN A 155 3.40 9.03 2.13
CA GLN A 155 3.82 10.43 2.01
C GLN A 155 3.99 10.93 0.57
N VAL A 156 3.24 10.36 -0.38
CA VAL A 156 3.23 10.83 -1.76
C VAL A 156 2.32 12.04 -1.91
N VAL A 157 2.76 13.01 -2.70
CA VAL A 157 1.95 14.17 -3.07
C VAL A 157 1.59 14.10 -4.55
N VAL A 158 0.31 13.90 -4.83
CA VAL A 158 -0.26 14.11 -6.17
C VAL A 158 -0.97 15.46 -6.14
N SER A 159 -0.47 16.43 -6.90
CA SER A 159 -1.05 17.77 -6.96
C SER A 159 -2.40 17.78 -7.71
N GLY A 160 -3.03 18.95 -7.86
CA GLY A 160 -4.34 19.03 -8.51
C GLY A 160 -4.31 18.75 -10.02
N PHE A 161 -5.44 18.26 -10.57
CA PHE A 161 -5.64 17.97 -11.99
C PHE A 161 -4.65 16.97 -12.59
N CYS A 162 -4.13 16.06 -11.78
CA CYS A 162 -3.25 15.00 -12.25
C CYS A 162 -4.03 13.77 -12.71
N ARG A 163 -3.41 12.98 -13.60
CA ARG A 163 -3.85 11.65 -13.97
C ARG A 163 -2.72 10.67 -13.75
N ILE A 164 -2.94 9.67 -12.92
CA ILE A 164 -1.98 8.59 -12.67
C ILE A 164 -2.48 7.36 -13.39
N GLY A 165 -1.77 6.95 -14.43
CA GLY A 165 -2.15 5.83 -15.30
C GLY A 165 -2.11 4.50 -14.59
N GLU A 166 -2.95 3.59 -15.07
CA GLU A 166 -3.21 2.26 -14.50
C GLU A 166 -1.92 1.47 -14.19
N ASN A 167 -1.96 0.68 -13.14
CA ASN A 167 -0.87 -0.18 -12.65
C ASN A 167 0.40 0.54 -12.20
N SER A 168 0.40 1.86 -12.11
CA SER A 168 1.58 2.61 -11.72
C SER A 168 1.92 2.43 -10.25
N PHE A 169 3.22 2.54 -9.94
CA PHE A 169 3.77 2.56 -8.59
C PHE A 169 4.40 3.90 -8.30
N LEU A 170 4.02 4.53 -7.19
CA LEU A 170 4.63 5.75 -6.67
C LEU A 170 5.33 5.44 -5.34
N GLY A 171 6.65 5.62 -5.33
CA GLY A 171 7.50 5.36 -4.15
C GLY A 171 7.34 6.40 -3.06
N VAL A 172 7.82 6.07 -1.87
CA VAL A 172 7.74 6.94 -0.68
C VAL A 172 8.26 8.34 -0.97
N ASN A 173 7.53 9.37 -0.52
CA ASN A 173 7.87 10.79 -0.74
C ASN A 173 8.00 11.21 -2.21
N ALA A 174 7.46 10.45 -3.16
CA ALA A 174 7.37 10.93 -4.54
C ALA A 174 6.35 12.07 -4.64
N MET A 175 6.53 12.94 -5.64
CA MET A 175 5.55 13.99 -5.92
C MET A 175 5.26 14.10 -7.41
N VAL A 176 4.04 14.49 -7.75
CA VAL A 176 3.57 14.76 -9.11
C VAL A 176 3.05 16.19 -9.16
N ALA A 177 3.62 17.01 -10.03
CA ALA A 177 3.24 18.43 -10.17
C ALA A 177 1.83 18.59 -10.75
N ASN A 178 1.24 19.78 -10.57
CA ASN A 178 -0.09 20.10 -11.10
C ASN A 178 -0.20 19.84 -12.61
N ASN A 179 -1.37 19.35 -13.03
CA ASN A 179 -1.73 19.09 -14.42
C ASN A 179 -0.86 18.05 -15.14
N VAL A 180 -0.14 17.21 -14.41
CA VAL A 180 0.72 16.17 -14.99
C VAL A 180 -0.07 14.89 -15.19
N THR A 181 0.11 14.27 -16.35
CA THR A 181 -0.36 12.92 -16.67
C THR A 181 0.80 11.94 -16.64
N LEU A 182 0.77 10.99 -15.70
CA LEU A 182 1.58 9.78 -15.75
C LEU A 182 0.92 8.77 -16.68
N GLY A 183 1.69 8.24 -17.64
CA GLY A 183 1.26 7.09 -18.44
C GLY A 183 1.03 5.84 -17.58
N ARG A 184 0.51 4.79 -18.17
CA ARG A 184 0.30 3.50 -17.53
C ARG A 184 1.63 2.83 -17.19
N ASP A 185 1.63 1.93 -16.21
CA ASP A 185 2.80 1.11 -15.90
C ASP A 185 4.07 1.91 -15.52
N ASN A 186 3.90 3.09 -14.96
CA ASN A 186 5.04 3.88 -14.52
C ASN A 186 5.55 3.39 -13.17
N TRP A 187 6.87 3.37 -13.02
CA TRP A 187 7.56 3.17 -11.76
C TRP A 187 8.24 4.47 -11.35
N VAL A 188 7.74 5.10 -10.30
CA VAL A 188 8.33 6.30 -9.73
C VAL A 188 9.06 5.92 -8.45
N ALA A 189 10.40 6.00 -8.46
CA ALA A 189 11.21 5.66 -7.30
C ALA A 189 10.97 6.64 -6.13
N PRO A 190 11.32 6.26 -4.88
CA PRO A 190 11.17 7.14 -3.72
C PRO A 190 11.87 8.50 -3.89
N GLY A 191 11.21 9.55 -3.41
CA GLY A 191 11.74 10.91 -3.42
C GLY A 191 11.81 11.59 -4.80
N VAL A 192 11.24 10.99 -5.83
CA VAL A 192 11.26 11.55 -7.19
C VAL A 192 10.16 12.59 -7.36
N ALA A 193 10.51 13.74 -7.96
CA ALA A 193 9.57 14.76 -8.40
C ALA A 193 9.29 14.64 -9.91
N VAL A 194 8.05 14.31 -10.27
CA VAL A 194 7.60 14.25 -11.67
C VAL A 194 6.97 15.59 -12.05
N MET A 195 7.63 16.32 -12.94
CA MET A 195 7.29 17.70 -13.28
C MET A 195 6.61 17.86 -14.64
N LYS A 196 6.47 16.79 -15.43
CA LYS A 196 5.89 16.79 -16.78
C LYS A 196 5.28 15.43 -17.11
N ASP A 197 4.42 15.40 -18.11
CA ASP A 197 3.80 14.19 -18.63
C ASP A 197 4.80 13.11 -19.00
N THR A 198 4.38 11.86 -18.81
CA THR A 198 5.22 10.69 -19.09
C THR A 198 4.53 9.74 -20.05
N ALA A 199 5.33 9.00 -20.81
CA ALA A 199 4.83 7.88 -21.61
C ALA A 199 4.52 6.67 -20.72
N ASP A 200 3.80 5.70 -21.28
CA ASP A 200 3.58 4.39 -20.64
C ASP A 200 4.92 3.67 -20.39
N GLY A 201 5.00 2.92 -19.28
CA GLY A 201 6.17 2.13 -18.94
C GLY A 201 7.41 2.93 -18.53
N THR A 202 7.27 4.21 -18.20
CA THR A 202 8.40 5.03 -17.77
C THR A 202 8.90 4.62 -16.39
N LEU A 203 10.23 4.48 -16.27
CA LEU A 203 10.91 4.17 -15.00
C LEU A 203 11.75 5.37 -14.54
N PHE A 204 11.40 5.95 -13.41
CA PHE A 204 12.17 6.99 -12.74
C PHE A 204 13.07 6.36 -11.67
N LYS A 205 14.37 6.65 -11.74
CA LYS A 205 15.34 6.28 -10.71
C LYS A 205 15.51 7.44 -9.73
N ALA A 206 15.61 7.14 -8.44
CA ALA A 206 15.97 8.14 -7.44
C ALA A 206 17.43 8.57 -7.62
N ALA A 207 17.70 9.85 -7.40
CA ALA A 207 19.05 10.31 -7.20
C ALA A 207 19.54 9.87 -5.80
N THR A 208 20.75 9.31 -5.73
CA THR A 208 21.38 8.99 -4.46
C THR A 208 22.07 10.24 -3.93
N ALA A 209 21.85 10.55 -2.66
CA ALA A 209 22.60 11.64 -2.02
C ALA A 209 24.10 11.26 -1.91
N GLU A 210 24.97 12.21 -2.16
CA GLU A 210 26.40 12.01 -1.99
C GLU A 210 26.76 12.00 -0.50
N ILE A 211 27.63 11.06 -0.11
CA ILE A 211 28.17 11.02 1.23
C ILE A 211 29.29 12.07 1.33
N SER A 212 29.12 13.00 2.26
CA SER A 212 30.15 13.99 2.52
C SER A 212 31.48 13.33 2.99
N PRO A 213 32.62 13.76 2.50
CA PRO A 213 33.90 13.29 3.01
C PRO A 213 34.20 13.74 4.44
N ILE A 214 33.43 14.69 4.96
CA ILE A 214 33.53 15.18 6.34
C ILE A 214 32.46 14.49 7.19
N SER A 215 32.86 13.87 8.30
CA SER A 215 31.94 13.27 9.26
C SER A 215 31.05 14.34 9.92
N SER A 216 29.85 13.95 10.31
CA SER A 216 28.92 14.82 11.05
C SER A 216 29.55 15.35 12.35
N LEU A 217 30.30 14.51 13.05
CA LEU A 217 30.97 14.91 14.28
C LEU A 217 31.99 16.02 14.03
N ARG A 218 32.74 15.93 12.94
CA ARG A 218 33.72 16.99 12.55
C ARG A 218 32.96 18.26 12.09
N PHE A 219 31.90 18.11 11.29
CA PHE A 219 31.10 19.24 10.81
C PHE A 219 30.50 20.05 11.95
N PHE A 220 29.92 19.37 12.93
CA PHE A 220 29.29 19.98 14.11
C PHE A 220 30.27 20.24 15.26
N LYS A 221 31.57 20.01 15.05
CA LYS A 221 32.64 20.22 16.07
C LYS A 221 32.31 19.52 17.41
N VAL A 222 31.73 18.31 17.33
CA VAL A 222 31.46 17.50 18.53
C VAL A 222 32.77 17.08 19.15
N ARG A 223 33.02 17.45 20.41
CA ARG A 223 34.18 16.97 21.18
C ARG A 223 33.91 15.55 21.65
N ALA A 224 34.93 14.67 21.55
CA ALA A 224 34.84 13.35 22.16
C ALA A 224 34.66 13.50 23.68
N ALA A 225 33.68 12.74 24.21
CA ALA A 225 33.56 12.67 25.67
C ALA A 225 34.92 12.18 26.27
N PRO A 226 35.36 12.75 27.37
CA PRO A 226 36.55 12.21 28.03
C PRO A 226 36.33 10.73 28.35
N ALA A 227 37.33 9.89 28.01
CA ALA A 227 37.27 8.46 28.32
C ALA A 227 36.97 8.30 29.82
N ALA A 228 35.92 7.53 30.13
CA ALA A 228 35.60 7.20 31.52
C ALA A 228 36.87 6.58 32.16
N ALA A 229 37.37 7.22 33.21
CA ALA A 229 38.49 6.67 33.98
C ALA A 229 38.06 5.28 34.45
N THR A 230 38.75 4.25 33.97
CA THR A 230 38.64 2.89 34.49
C THR A 230 39.02 2.95 35.95
N ALA A 231 38.04 2.86 36.85
CA ALA A 231 38.28 2.66 38.27
C ALA A 231 38.97 1.30 38.40
N THR A 232 40.29 1.31 38.56
CA THR A 232 41.08 0.16 39.03
C THR A 232 40.60 -0.13 40.44
N ALA A 233 39.81 -1.18 40.62
CA ALA A 233 39.56 -1.76 41.93
C ALA A 233 40.90 -2.34 42.42
N ALA A 234 41.47 -1.67 43.39
CA ALA A 234 42.57 -2.25 44.19
C ALA A 234 41.99 -3.31 45.11
N ALA A 235 42.64 -4.45 45.14
CA ALA A 235 42.35 -5.66 45.93
C ALA A 235 42.30 -5.42 47.43
#